data_c7edc2bb7a28f6d4e17384da9a335e40
#
_entry.id   c7edc2bb7a28f6d4e17384da9a335e40
#
_cell.length_a   1.000
_cell.length_b   1.000
_cell.length_c   1.000
_cell.angle_alpha   90.00
_cell.angle_beta   90.00
_cell.angle_gamma   90.00
#
_symmetry.space_group_name_H-M   'P 1'
#
loop_
_entity.id
_entity.type
_entity.pdbx_description
1 polymer ?
#
loop_
_entity_poly.entity_id
_entity_poly.type
_entity_poly.pdbx_seq_one_letter_code
_entity_poly.pdbx_strand_id
1 'polypeptide(L)'
;MPISRWQRDLSDSTVLRNMGVALGYAVLAYQSLLQGLNKLELNPDALHADLDNAWEVLAEPIQTVMRRYGVSGAYEQLKEVTRGQRVTREDLHGLIQQLAIPTAEKTRLLALTPATYIGVAASLAKRV
;
A
#
# COMPACT_ATOMS: atom_id res chain seq x y z
N MET A 1 -17.03 32.26 -0.57
CA MET A 1 -18.34 32.90 -0.29
C MET A 1 -18.42 34.17 -1.13
N PRO A 2 -19.56 34.46 -1.78
CA PRO A 2 -19.72 35.70 -2.52
C PRO A 2 -19.64 36.90 -1.54
N ILE A 3 -19.09 38.01 -2.03
CA ILE A 3 -18.99 39.23 -1.25
C ILE A 3 -20.41 39.72 -0.94
N SER A 4 -20.73 39.86 0.35
CA SER A 4 -22.01 40.38 0.79
C SER A 4 -22.18 41.85 0.28
N ARG A 5 -23.25 42.07 -0.44
CA ARG A 5 -23.75 43.41 -0.74
C ARG A 5 -24.66 43.87 0.41
N TRP A 6 -24.86 45.14 0.61
CA TRP A 6 -25.76 45.70 1.65
C TRP A 6 -27.19 45.17 1.60
N GLN A 7 -27.57 44.51 0.54
CA GLN A 7 -28.83 43.79 0.38
C GLN A 7 -28.62 42.30 0.57
N ARG A 8 -29.63 41.59 1.07
CA ARG A 8 -29.62 40.17 1.25
C ARG A 8 -29.24 39.48 -0.04
N ASP A 9 -28.11 38.80 -0.05
CA ASP A 9 -27.71 37.96 -1.19
C ASP A 9 -28.50 36.70 -1.19
N LEU A 10 -29.34 36.52 -2.22
CA LEU A 10 -30.14 35.29 -2.41
C LEU A 10 -29.25 34.05 -2.66
N SER A 11 -28.04 34.25 -3.14
CA SER A 11 -27.07 33.16 -3.34
C SER A 11 -26.62 32.54 -2.03
N ASP A 12 -26.44 33.33 -0.96
CA ASP A 12 -26.11 32.84 0.39
C ASP A 12 -27.21 31.95 0.94
N SER A 13 -28.49 32.30 0.72
CA SER A 13 -29.63 31.47 1.14
C SER A 13 -29.65 30.11 0.45
N THR A 14 -29.23 30.05 -0.80
CA THR A 14 -29.15 28.79 -1.56
C THR A 14 -28.00 27.93 -1.07
N VAL A 15 -26.84 28.51 -0.82
CA VAL A 15 -25.67 27.82 -0.25
C VAL A 15 -26.00 27.24 1.12
N LEU A 16 -26.59 28.03 2.01
CA LEU A 16 -26.97 27.59 3.37
C LEU A 16 -27.98 26.43 3.35
N ARG A 17 -28.96 26.47 2.44
CA ARG A 17 -29.91 25.37 2.26
C ARG A 17 -29.23 24.08 1.81
N ASN A 18 -28.23 24.18 0.96
CA ASN A 18 -27.50 23.03 0.44
C ASN A 18 -26.52 22.39 1.44
N MET A 19 -26.14 23.10 2.51
CA MET A 19 -25.27 22.52 3.54
C MET A 19 -25.91 21.30 4.20
N GLY A 20 -27.19 21.39 4.57
CA GLY A 20 -27.91 20.24 5.14
C GLY A 20 -28.06 19.07 4.16
N VAL A 21 -28.25 19.37 2.87
CA VAL A 21 -28.33 18.36 1.81
C VAL A 21 -26.98 17.64 1.67
N ALA A 22 -25.87 18.39 1.66
CA ALA A 22 -24.53 17.81 1.57
C ALA A 22 -24.22 16.89 2.75
N LEU A 23 -24.55 17.30 3.97
CA LEU A 23 -24.40 16.46 5.17
C LEU A 23 -25.28 15.22 5.11
N GLY A 24 -26.54 15.37 4.67
CA GLY A 24 -27.45 14.24 4.51
C GLY A 24 -26.94 13.22 3.50
N TYR A 25 -26.42 13.65 2.35
CA TYR A 25 -25.80 12.76 1.39
C TYR A 25 -24.53 12.09 1.90
N ALA A 26 -23.70 12.80 2.67
CA ALA A 26 -22.51 12.22 3.28
C ALA A 26 -22.89 11.09 4.25
N VAL A 27 -23.89 11.31 5.11
CA VAL A 27 -24.38 10.27 6.03
C VAL A 27 -24.92 9.05 5.28
N LEU A 28 -25.73 9.27 4.24
CA LEU A 28 -26.24 8.17 3.40
C LEU A 28 -25.12 7.40 2.72
N ALA A 29 -24.11 8.11 2.20
CA ALA A 29 -22.95 7.48 1.57
C ALA A 29 -22.18 6.60 2.56
N TYR A 30 -21.91 7.09 3.77
CA TYR A 30 -21.22 6.33 4.81
C TYR A 30 -22.02 5.11 5.25
N GLN A 31 -23.32 5.25 5.45
CA GLN A 31 -24.18 4.12 5.81
C GLN A 31 -24.22 3.06 4.71
N SER A 32 -24.32 3.48 3.44
CA SER A 32 -24.29 2.58 2.30
C SER A 32 -22.94 1.86 2.17
N LEU A 33 -21.82 2.56 2.44
CA LEU A 33 -20.49 1.98 2.46
C LEU A 33 -20.38 0.91 3.55
N LEU A 34 -20.83 1.21 4.78
CA LEU A 34 -20.81 0.25 5.88
C LEU A 34 -21.66 -0.98 5.56
N GLN A 35 -22.84 -0.80 4.96
CA GLN A 35 -23.65 -1.92 4.50
C GLN A 35 -22.96 -2.75 3.42
N GLY A 36 -22.23 -2.11 2.52
CA GLY A 36 -21.41 -2.78 1.50
C GLY A 36 -20.29 -3.60 2.12
N LEU A 37 -19.54 -3.01 3.05
CA LEU A 37 -18.46 -3.69 3.78
C LEU A 37 -18.95 -4.93 4.55
N ASN A 38 -20.12 -4.84 5.17
CA ASN A 38 -20.71 -5.97 5.90
C ASN A 38 -21.16 -7.15 5.02
N LYS A 39 -21.18 -6.97 3.70
CA LYS A 39 -21.47 -8.05 2.72
C LYS A 39 -20.21 -8.72 2.18
N LEU A 40 -19.04 -8.20 2.52
CA LEU A 40 -17.76 -8.77 2.04
C LEU A 40 -17.37 -9.96 2.91
N GLU A 41 -17.02 -11.03 2.25
CA GLU A 41 -16.38 -12.19 2.87
C GLU A 41 -14.96 -12.29 2.32
N LEU A 42 -14.00 -12.48 3.23
CA LEU A 42 -12.62 -12.70 2.85
C LEU A 42 -12.41 -14.16 2.45
N ASN A 43 -11.72 -14.38 1.36
CA ASN A 43 -11.20 -15.69 0.99
C ASN A 43 -9.70 -15.72 1.30
N PRO A 44 -9.30 -16.24 2.48
CA PRO A 44 -7.89 -16.24 2.91
C PRO A 44 -7.02 -17.06 1.94
N ASP A 45 -7.53 -18.17 1.43
CA ASP A 45 -6.77 -19.08 0.56
C ASP A 45 -6.42 -18.39 -0.77
N ALA A 46 -7.38 -17.67 -1.35
CA ALA A 46 -7.12 -16.89 -2.56
C ALA A 46 -6.08 -15.77 -2.33
N LEU A 47 -6.19 -15.06 -1.20
CA LEU A 47 -5.24 -14.02 -0.84
C LEU A 47 -3.83 -14.57 -0.63
N HIS A 48 -3.70 -15.73 0.03
CA HIS A 48 -2.41 -16.40 0.20
C HIS A 48 -1.83 -16.85 -1.13
N ALA A 49 -2.64 -17.45 -2.00
CA ALA A 49 -2.19 -17.88 -3.32
C ALA A 49 -1.70 -16.73 -4.19
N ASP A 50 -2.35 -15.57 -4.14
CA ASP A 50 -1.91 -14.36 -4.84
C ASP A 50 -0.58 -13.84 -4.29
N LEU A 51 -0.41 -13.82 -2.96
CA LEU A 51 0.83 -13.39 -2.33
C LEU A 51 1.99 -14.35 -2.59
N ASP A 52 1.78 -15.65 -2.52
CA ASP A 52 2.82 -16.66 -2.74
C ASP A 52 3.47 -16.56 -4.12
N ASN A 53 2.76 -15.96 -5.06
CA ASN A 53 3.23 -15.73 -6.41
C ASN A 53 3.81 -14.33 -6.66
N ALA A 54 3.74 -13.42 -5.70
CA ALA A 54 4.10 -12.00 -5.84
C ALA A 54 5.50 -11.68 -5.27
N TRP A 55 6.51 -12.45 -5.67
CA TRP A 55 7.90 -12.29 -5.17
C TRP A 55 8.51 -10.95 -5.50
N GLU A 56 8.07 -10.26 -6.55
CA GLU A 56 8.47 -8.91 -6.91
C GLU A 56 8.25 -7.88 -5.81
N VAL A 57 7.30 -8.11 -4.90
CA VAL A 57 7.04 -7.25 -3.73
C VAL A 57 8.28 -7.11 -2.84
N LEU A 58 9.14 -8.12 -2.80
CA LEU A 58 10.36 -8.11 -2.00
C LEU A 58 11.51 -7.31 -2.64
N ALA A 59 11.38 -6.84 -3.86
CA ALA A 59 12.40 -5.99 -4.50
C ALA A 59 12.64 -4.70 -3.71
N GLU A 60 11.60 -4.12 -3.13
CA GLU A 60 11.68 -2.88 -2.36
C GLU A 60 12.52 -3.02 -1.07
N PRO A 61 12.27 -3.98 -0.16
CA PRO A 61 13.11 -4.16 1.03
C PRO A 61 14.54 -4.55 0.69
N ILE A 62 14.78 -5.33 -0.36
CA ILE A 62 16.13 -5.66 -0.84
C ILE A 62 16.85 -4.37 -1.27
N GLN A 63 16.22 -3.55 -2.10
CA GLN A 63 16.78 -2.27 -2.54
C GLN A 63 17.08 -1.33 -1.37
N THR A 64 16.20 -1.27 -0.39
CA THR A 64 16.38 -0.45 0.81
C THR A 64 17.62 -0.87 1.60
N VAL A 65 17.83 -2.17 1.77
CA VAL A 65 19.04 -2.70 2.43
C VAL A 65 20.29 -2.43 1.58
N MET A 66 20.24 -2.63 0.25
CA MET A 66 21.35 -2.32 -0.64
C MET A 66 21.77 -0.86 -0.52
N ARG A 67 20.82 0.08 -0.51
CA ARG A 67 21.09 1.52 -0.33
C ARG A 67 21.70 1.82 1.03
N ARG A 68 21.19 1.20 2.09
CA ARG A 68 21.72 1.35 3.46
C ARG A 68 23.20 0.99 3.55
N TYR A 69 23.64 -0.02 2.80
CA TYR A 69 25.03 -0.49 2.79
C TYR A 69 25.85 0.06 1.62
N GLY A 70 25.34 1.05 0.90
CA GLY A 70 26.08 1.75 -0.15
C GLY A 70 26.37 0.90 -1.38
N VAL A 71 25.58 -0.14 -1.64
CA VAL A 71 25.73 -0.95 -2.86
C VAL A 71 25.41 -0.08 -4.07
N SER A 72 26.38 0.11 -4.96
CA SER A 72 26.22 0.90 -6.17
C SER A 72 25.28 0.22 -7.16
N GLY A 73 24.49 1.02 -7.90
CA GLY A 73 23.59 0.49 -8.93
C GLY A 73 22.49 -0.42 -8.38
N ALA A 74 22.05 -0.23 -7.12
CA ALA A 74 21.04 -1.07 -6.48
C ALA A 74 19.76 -1.19 -7.30
N TYR A 75 19.31 -0.09 -7.89
CA TYR A 75 18.12 -0.06 -8.73
C TYR A 75 18.33 -0.84 -10.04
N GLU A 76 19.46 -0.64 -10.69
CA GLU A 76 19.78 -1.27 -11.97
C GLU A 76 19.91 -2.78 -11.82
N GLN A 77 20.58 -3.25 -10.77
CA GLN A 77 20.74 -4.68 -10.47
C GLN A 77 19.40 -5.36 -10.25
N LEU A 78 18.50 -4.75 -9.46
CA LEU A 78 17.14 -5.26 -9.26
C LEU A 78 16.32 -5.21 -10.54
N LYS A 79 16.43 -4.14 -11.31
CA LYS A 79 15.72 -3.98 -12.58
C LYS A 79 16.09 -5.05 -13.59
N GLU A 80 17.33 -5.47 -13.65
CA GLU A 80 17.77 -6.57 -14.54
C GLU A 80 17.10 -7.89 -14.17
N VAL A 81 16.93 -8.16 -12.88
CA VAL A 81 16.29 -9.39 -12.38
C VAL A 81 14.76 -9.32 -12.52
N THR A 82 14.17 -8.12 -12.43
CA THR A 82 12.70 -7.97 -12.36
C THR A 82 12.05 -7.56 -13.68
N ARG A 83 12.84 -7.13 -14.69
CA ARG A 83 12.31 -6.56 -15.93
C ARG A 83 11.81 -7.61 -16.91
N GLY A 84 10.53 -7.56 -17.22
CA GLY A 84 9.94 -8.33 -18.33
C GLY A 84 9.73 -9.82 -18.07
N GLN A 85 10.04 -10.30 -16.87
CA GLN A 85 9.80 -11.68 -16.44
C GLN A 85 9.15 -11.72 -15.06
N ARG A 86 8.48 -12.81 -14.78
CA ARG A 86 7.96 -13.08 -13.43
C ARG A 86 9.13 -13.39 -12.51
N VAL A 87 9.25 -12.62 -11.45
CA VAL A 87 10.31 -12.79 -10.45
C VAL A 87 10.03 -14.04 -9.62
N THR A 88 10.99 -14.93 -9.52
CA THR A 88 10.90 -16.11 -8.68
C THR A 88 11.65 -15.92 -7.36
N ARG A 89 11.39 -16.81 -6.41
CA ARG A 89 12.15 -16.87 -5.15
C ARG A 89 13.64 -17.09 -5.41
N GLU A 90 13.95 -17.99 -6.33
CA GLU A 90 15.30 -18.38 -6.69
C GLU A 90 16.10 -17.19 -7.26
N ASP A 91 15.46 -16.38 -8.10
CA ASP A 91 16.07 -15.16 -8.67
C ASP A 91 16.47 -14.16 -7.58
N LEU A 92 15.56 -13.88 -6.63
CA LEU A 92 15.86 -12.96 -5.54
C LEU A 92 16.87 -13.54 -4.56
N HIS A 93 16.81 -14.82 -4.24
CA HIS A 93 17.77 -15.47 -3.37
C HIS A 93 19.17 -15.48 -4.00
N GLY A 94 19.27 -15.74 -5.29
CA GLY A 94 20.51 -15.65 -6.04
C GLY A 94 21.14 -14.25 -5.97
N LEU A 95 20.33 -13.21 -6.20
CA LEU A 95 20.75 -11.83 -6.06
C LEU A 95 21.25 -11.52 -4.64
N ILE A 96 20.45 -11.84 -3.60
CA ILE A 96 20.81 -11.57 -2.20
C ILE A 96 22.14 -12.20 -1.82
N GLN A 97 22.42 -13.42 -2.27
CA GLN A 97 23.68 -14.10 -1.98
C GLN A 97 24.88 -13.40 -2.57
N GLN A 98 24.75 -12.75 -3.73
CA GLN A 98 25.82 -12.02 -4.42
C GLN A 98 26.06 -10.62 -3.86
N LEU A 99 25.11 -10.05 -3.10
CA LEU A 99 25.24 -8.69 -2.58
C LEU A 99 26.41 -8.55 -1.60
N ALA A 100 27.13 -7.43 -1.69
CA ALA A 100 28.19 -7.06 -0.74
C ALA A 100 27.60 -6.41 0.54
N ILE A 101 26.80 -7.18 1.29
CA ILE A 101 26.17 -6.76 2.54
C ILE A 101 26.50 -7.75 3.68
N PRO A 102 26.35 -7.36 4.96
CA PRO A 102 26.61 -8.25 6.08
C PRO A 102 25.80 -9.54 6.06
N THR A 103 26.37 -10.65 6.49
CA THR A 103 25.73 -11.97 6.52
C THR A 103 24.41 -11.96 7.29
N ALA A 104 24.34 -11.22 8.41
CA ALA A 104 23.11 -11.08 9.19
C ALA A 104 21.96 -10.49 8.37
N GLU A 105 22.24 -9.51 7.51
CA GLU A 105 21.22 -8.91 6.64
C GLU A 105 20.83 -9.88 5.51
N LYS A 106 21.81 -10.62 4.95
CA LYS A 106 21.48 -11.68 3.97
C LYS A 106 20.53 -12.69 4.57
N THR A 107 20.82 -13.19 5.75
CA THR A 107 19.95 -14.16 6.46
C THR A 107 18.55 -13.61 6.67
N ARG A 108 18.45 -12.34 7.09
CA ARG A 108 17.17 -11.65 7.28
C ARG A 108 16.38 -11.52 5.98
N LEU A 109 17.01 -11.12 4.89
CA LEU A 109 16.37 -10.97 3.59
C LEU A 109 15.93 -12.33 3.01
N LEU A 110 16.75 -13.37 3.14
CA LEU A 110 16.44 -14.72 2.67
C LEU A 110 15.26 -15.36 3.44
N ALA A 111 15.01 -14.92 4.67
CA ALA A 111 13.87 -15.38 5.47
C ALA A 111 12.55 -14.67 5.13
N LEU A 112 12.59 -13.56 4.37
CA LEU A 112 11.38 -12.84 3.97
C LEU A 112 10.60 -13.61 2.90
N THR A 113 9.28 -13.57 3.04
CA THR A 113 8.34 -13.99 2.02
C THR A 113 7.35 -12.85 1.75
N PRO A 114 6.67 -12.82 0.59
CA PRO A 114 5.62 -11.83 0.34
C PRO A 114 4.58 -11.77 1.47
N ALA A 115 4.18 -12.93 2.00
CA ALA A 115 3.20 -13.02 3.09
C ALA A 115 3.72 -12.49 4.44
N THR A 116 5.04 -12.52 4.70
CA THR A 116 5.63 -12.02 5.94
C THR A 116 6.08 -10.57 5.88
N TYR A 117 6.13 -9.98 4.69
CA TYR A 117 6.52 -8.58 4.49
C TYR A 117 5.33 -7.64 4.73
N ILE A 118 4.78 -7.64 5.91
CA ILE A 118 3.62 -6.83 6.31
C ILE A 118 3.97 -5.64 7.22
N GLY A 119 5.21 -5.51 7.63
CA GLY A 119 5.65 -4.44 8.53
C GLY A 119 4.81 -4.37 9.80
N VAL A 120 4.25 -3.18 10.08
CA VAL A 120 3.40 -2.93 11.27
C VAL A 120 1.90 -2.95 10.93
N ALA A 121 1.51 -3.39 9.75
CA ALA A 121 0.11 -3.34 9.29
C ALA A 121 -0.87 -4.01 10.25
N ALA A 122 -0.53 -5.20 10.75
CA ALA A 122 -1.37 -5.93 11.69
C ALA A 122 -1.58 -5.18 13.02
N SER A 123 -0.58 -4.43 13.49
CA SER A 123 -0.69 -3.63 14.71
C SER A 123 -1.48 -2.34 14.48
N LEU A 124 -1.38 -1.76 13.30
CA LEU A 124 -2.14 -0.56 12.93
C LEU A 124 -3.62 -0.89 12.73
N ALA A 125 -3.95 -2.00 12.08
CA ALA A 125 -5.32 -2.43 11.89
C ALA A 125 -6.09 -2.69 13.20
N LYS A 126 -5.40 -2.99 14.29
CA LYS A 126 -6.02 -3.18 15.62
C LYS A 126 -6.28 -1.87 16.38
N ARG A 127 -5.83 -0.74 15.86
CA ARG A 127 -5.96 0.58 16.51
C ARG A 127 -7.14 1.41 15.97
N VAL A 128 -7.84 0.88 15.01
CA VAL A 128 -9.01 1.52 14.37
C VAL A 128 -10.30 1.12 15.08
#